data_e541322af9ab313adf4d7e61b6e93cdf
#
_entry.id   e541322af9ab313adf4d7e61b6e93cdf
#
_cell.length_a   1.000
_cell.length_b   1.000
_cell.length_c   1.000
_cell.angle_alpha   90.00
_cell.angle_beta   90.00
_cell.angle_gamma   90.00
#
_symmetry.space_group_name_H-M   'P 1'
#
loop_
_entity.id
_entity.type
_entity.pdbx_description
1 polymer ?
#
loop_
_entity_poly.entity_id
_entity_poly.type
_entity_poly.pdbx_seq_one_letter_code
_entity_poly.pdbx_strand_id
1 'polypeptide(L)'
;MKRNSYIFISLLLSVVLFTSCITEDEYDNSPEGNFEALWQTIDRQYCFLDYKKQEYGLDWNEIYSQYKQRISKGMNNEQLFEVLADMLNELRDGHVNLSSKLEYSQYREWFDSYPANFSDSIQRVYLGKDYAQSSGMKYQIFEDNIAYIYCGSFQSGIGEGNLDEVLNKLAICDGLIIDVRNNSGGNLTTAEKLAARFTNEKVLVGYMSHKTGPGHNDFSTPKAVWLEPSLDRVRWQKQAVVLTNRRSF
;
A
#
# COMPACT_ATOMS: atom_id res chain seq x y z
N MET A 1 -54.06 -11.66 -26.05
CA MET A 1 -52.84 -11.15 -26.73
C MET A 1 -51.92 -10.25 -25.90
N LYS A 2 -52.38 -9.48 -24.92
CA LYS A 2 -51.53 -8.59 -24.12
C LYS A 2 -50.58 -9.32 -23.12
N ARG A 3 -50.95 -10.51 -22.62
CA ARG A 3 -50.15 -11.25 -21.61
C ARG A 3 -48.84 -11.86 -22.16
N ASN A 4 -48.84 -12.24 -23.43
CA ASN A 4 -47.66 -12.82 -24.10
C ASN A 4 -46.60 -11.74 -24.49
N SER A 5 -47.03 -10.48 -24.72
CA SER A 5 -46.12 -9.37 -25.00
C SER A 5 -45.24 -9.00 -23.83
N TYR A 6 -45.76 -9.06 -22.58
CA TYR A 6 -44.97 -8.75 -21.37
C TYR A 6 -43.92 -9.81 -21.06
N ILE A 7 -44.20 -11.09 -21.37
CA ILE A 7 -43.26 -12.19 -21.20
C ILE A 7 -42.08 -12.02 -22.21
N PHE A 8 -42.38 -11.63 -23.44
CA PHE A 8 -41.34 -11.38 -24.45
C PHE A 8 -40.45 -10.16 -24.12
N ILE A 9 -41.04 -9.08 -23.59
CA ILE A 9 -40.30 -7.89 -23.18
C ILE A 9 -39.47 -8.20 -21.93
N SER A 10 -39.97 -8.97 -20.97
CA SER A 10 -39.24 -9.40 -19.79
C SER A 10 -38.05 -10.33 -20.14
N LEU A 11 -38.24 -11.22 -21.13
CA LEU A 11 -37.17 -12.11 -21.62
C LEU A 11 -36.10 -11.33 -22.39
N LEU A 12 -36.49 -10.31 -23.18
CA LEU A 12 -35.55 -9.45 -23.90
C LEU A 12 -34.72 -8.57 -22.92
N LEU A 13 -35.35 -8.06 -21.85
CA LEU A 13 -34.68 -7.27 -20.82
C LEU A 13 -33.70 -8.11 -20.00
N SER A 14 -33.98 -9.38 -19.75
CA SER A 14 -33.06 -10.28 -19.02
C SER A 14 -31.86 -10.69 -19.85
N VAL A 15 -31.95 -10.71 -21.19
CA VAL A 15 -30.80 -11.02 -22.06
C VAL A 15 -29.81 -9.85 -22.13
N VAL A 16 -30.28 -8.60 -21.98
CA VAL A 16 -29.40 -7.42 -22.00
C VAL A 16 -28.56 -7.28 -20.71
N LEU A 17 -28.96 -7.92 -19.61
CA LEU A 17 -28.24 -7.84 -18.33
C LEU A 17 -27.04 -8.81 -18.22
N PHE A 18 -26.83 -9.69 -19.18
CA PHE A 18 -25.72 -10.67 -19.17
C PHE A 18 -24.55 -10.34 -20.10
N THR A 19 -24.53 -9.18 -20.75
CA THR A 19 -23.44 -8.79 -21.64
C THR A 19 -22.38 -7.91 -20.97
N SER A 20 -22.25 -7.94 -19.63
CA SER A 20 -21.05 -7.44 -18.96
C SER A 20 -20.03 -8.57 -18.80
N CYS A 21 -19.72 -9.28 -19.88
CA CYS A 21 -18.46 -9.99 -19.95
C CYS A 21 -17.38 -8.93 -20.17
N ILE A 22 -16.63 -8.60 -19.13
CA ILE A 22 -15.29 -8.07 -19.31
C ILE A 22 -14.56 -9.16 -20.08
N THR A 23 -14.27 -8.91 -21.37
CA THR A 23 -13.36 -9.75 -22.14
C THR A 23 -11.99 -9.55 -21.53
N GLU A 24 -11.57 -10.48 -20.68
CA GLU A 24 -10.17 -10.57 -20.28
C GLU A 24 -9.39 -10.96 -21.55
N ASP A 25 -8.30 -10.22 -21.82
CA ASP A 25 -7.41 -10.58 -22.90
C ASP A 25 -6.78 -11.94 -22.55
N GLU A 26 -7.04 -12.97 -23.36
CA GLU A 26 -6.42 -14.29 -23.19
C GLU A 26 -4.98 -14.23 -23.70
N TYR A 27 -4.03 -14.43 -22.81
CA TYR A 27 -2.61 -14.57 -23.15
C TYR A 27 -2.22 -16.05 -23.08
N ASP A 28 -1.40 -16.49 -24.02
CA ASP A 28 -0.84 -17.82 -23.93
C ASP A 28 0.19 -17.92 -22.80
N ASN A 29 0.36 -19.12 -22.25
CA ASN A 29 1.35 -19.33 -21.20
C ASN A 29 2.75 -19.63 -21.80
N SER A 30 3.22 -18.68 -22.61
CA SER A 30 4.57 -18.65 -23.18
C SER A 30 5.36 -17.49 -22.57
N PRO A 31 6.68 -17.44 -22.69
CA PRO A 31 7.47 -16.27 -22.30
C PRO A 31 6.96 -14.99 -22.92
N GLU A 32 6.62 -15.02 -24.21
CA GLU A 32 6.07 -13.88 -24.94
C GLU A 32 4.70 -13.47 -24.41
N GLY A 33 3.77 -14.41 -24.19
CA GLY A 33 2.44 -14.14 -23.68
C GLY A 33 2.47 -13.57 -22.26
N ASN A 34 3.30 -14.11 -21.38
CA ASN A 34 3.48 -13.59 -20.04
C ASN A 34 4.08 -12.18 -20.01
N PHE A 35 5.03 -11.88 -20.91
CA PHE A 35 5.58 -10.54 -21.07
C PHE A 35 4.51 -9.55 -21.51
N GLU A 36 3.74 -9.87 -22.55
CA GLU A 36 2.64 -9.03 -23.05
C GLU A 36 1.59 -8.76 -21.97
N ALA A 37 1.17 -9.81 -21.26
CA ALA A 37 0.21 -9.71 -20.17
C ALA A 37 0.69 -8.76 -19.07
N LEU A 38 1.94 -8.91 -18.63
CA LEU A 38 2.49 -8.06 -17.58
C LEU A 38 2.62 -6.60 -18.05
N TRP A 39 3.20 -6.39 -19.24
CA TRP A 39 3.37 -5.05 -19.79
C TRP A 39 2.02 -4.32 -19.92
N GLN A 40 1.00 -4.97 -20.48
CA GLN A 40 -0.34 -4.39 -20.62
C GLN A 40 -1.03 -4.16 -19.28
N THR A 41 -0.82 -5.04 -18.31
CA THR A 41 -1.35 -4.84 -16.95
C THR A 41 -0.83 -3.55 -16.36
N ILE A 42 0.46 -3.31 -16.45
CA ILE A 42 1.08 -2.06 -15.98
C ILE A 42 0.58 -0.87 -16.79
N ASP A 43 0.56 -0.97 -18.12
CA ASP A 43 0.10 0.11 -19.00
C ASP A 43 -1.31 0.60 -18.66
N ARG A 44 -2.22 -0.34 -18.38
CA ARG A 44 -3.64 -0.03 -18.12
C ARG A 44 -3.95 0.28 -16.67
N GLN A 45 -3.20 -0.27 -15.70
CA GLN A 45 -3.58 -0.22 -14.30
C GLN A 45 -2.64 0.61 -13.41
N TYR A 46 -1.38 0.78 -13.80
CA TYR A 46 -0.44 1.54 -12.99
C TYR A 46 -0.77 3.03 -13.00
N CYS A 47 -0.89 3.62 -11.81
CA CYS A 47 -1.41 4.98 -11.63
C CYS A 47 -0.42 6.09 -11.98
N PHE A 48 0.87 5.79 -12.11
CA PHE A 48 1.91 6.82 -12.11
C PHE A 48 2.76 6.88 -13.39
N LEU A 49 2.32 6.28 -14.54
CA LEU A 49 3.12 6.30 -15.77
C LEU A 49 3.43 7.72 -16.25
N ASP A 50 2.44 8.60 -16.28
CA ASP A 50 2.65 10.00 -16.68
C ASP A 50 3.57 10.75 -15.71
N TYR A 51 3.42 10.51 -14.41
CA TYR A 51 4.32 11.05 -13.40
C TYR A 51 5.76 10.56 -13.62
N LYS A 52 5.96 9.25 -13.83
CA LYS A 52 7.29 8.67 -14.09
C LYS A 52 7.91 9.22 -15.39
N LYS A 53 7.08 9.46 -16.39
CA LYS A 53 7.54 10.10 -17.64
C LYS A 53 8.02 11.52 -17.41
N GLN A 54 7.30 12.31 -16.62
CA GLN A 54 7.67 13.70 -16.30
C GLN A 54 8.91 13.79 -15.41
N GLU A 55 9.01 12.97 -14.37
CA GLU A 55 10.07 13.04 -13.37
C GLU A 55 11.37 12.34 -13.79
N TYR A 56 11.26 11.25 -14.53
CA TYR A 56 12.40 10.37 -14.85
C TYR A 56 12.61 10.15 -16.33
N GLY A 57 11.77 10.73 -17.20
CA GLY A 57 11.81 10.50 -18.63
C GLY A 57 11.41 9.08 -19.05
N LEU A 58 10.74 8.31 -18.18
CA LEU A 58 10.38 6.92 -18.43
C LEU A 58 9.23 6.86 -19.45
N ASP A 59 9.48 6.31 -20.64
CA ASP A 59 8.46 6.01 -21.64
C ASP A 59 8.16 4.51 -21.63
N TRP A 60 6.94 4.14 -21.24
CA TRP A 60 6.57 2.73 -21.09
C TRP A 60 6.56 1.95 -22.40
N ASN A 61 6.35 2.63 -23.55
CA ASN A 61 6.47 2.02 -24.87
C ASN A 61 7.94 1.78 -25.29
N GLU A 62 8.85 2.66 -24.88
CA GLU A 62 10.28 2.43 -25.08
C GLU A 62 10.75 1.24 -24.23
N ILE A 63 10.29 1.15 -22.98
CA ILE A 63 10.54 0.00 -22.11
C ILE A 63 10.01 -1.30 -22.73
N TYR A 64 8.80 -1.30 -23.31
CA TYR A 64 8.32 -2.44 -24.09
C TYR A 64 9.32 -2.87 -25.16
N SER A 65 9.72 -1.93 -26.00
CA SER A 65 10.59 -2.20 -27.14
C SER A 65 11.96 -2.75 -26.72
N GLN A 66 12.50 -2.23 -25.63
CA GLN A 66 13.77 -2.66 -25.06
C GLN A 66 13.68 -4.07 -24.47
N TYR A 67 12.69 -4.35 -23.66
CA TYR A 67 12.57 -5.61 -22.93
C TYR A 67 12.03 -6.75 -23.81
N LYS A 68 11.20 -6.45 -24.81
CA LYS A 68 10.74 -7.43 -25.79
C LYS A 68 11.88 -8.15 -26.51
N GLN A 69 12.99 -7.45 -26.78
CA GLN A 69 14.17 -8.03 -27.42
C GLN A 69 14.89 -9.05 -26.54
N ARG A 70 14.67 -9.02 -25.22
CA ARG A 70 15.24 -9.98 -24.27
C ARG A 70 14.42 -11.25 -24.15
N ILE A 71 13.18 -11.27 -24.68
CA ILE A 71 12.28 -12.44 -24.60
C ILE A 71 12.57 -13.40 -25.76
N SER A 72 12.66 -14.69 -25.43
CA SER A 72 12.80 -15.76 -26.43
C SER A 72 12.01 -17.00 -26.03
N LYS A 73 11.56 -17.78 -27.02
CA LYS A 73 10.75 -18.99 -26.82
C LYS A 73 11.43 -20.09 -25.97
N GLY A 74 12.75 -20.07 -25.91
CA GLY A 74 13.54 -21.07 -25.16
C GLY A 74 13.83 -20.72 -23.71
N MET A 75 13.32 -19.58 -23.22
CA MET A 75 13.53 -19.16 -21.83
C MET A 75 12.87 -20.12 -20.84
N ASN A 76 13.58 -20.43 -19.77
CA ASN A 76 13.00 -21.06 -18.61
C ASN A 76 12.33 -20.02 -17.70
N ASN A 77 11.63 -20.46 -16.65
CA ASN A 77 10.88 -19.58 -15.76
C ASN A 77 11.77 -18.59 -14.98
N GLU A 78 12.99 -18.98 -14.60
CA GLU A 78 13.94 -18.12 -13.89
C GLU A 78 14.39 -16.98 -14.80
N GLN A 79 14.81 -17.30 -16.02
CA GLN A 79 15.22 -16.31 -17.01
C GLN A 79 14.09 -15.35 -17.36
N LEU A 80 12.86 -15.86 -17.50
CA LEU A 80 11.70 -15.01 -17.72
C LEU A 80 11.45 -14.11 -16.52
N PHE A 81 11.50 -14.65 -15.30
CA PHE A 81 11.29 -13.88 -14.08
C PHE A 81 12.29 -12.72 -13.97
N GLU A 82 13.57 -12.95 -14.23
CA GLU A 82 14.61 -11.91 -14.23
C GLU A 82 14.27 -10.78 -15.21
N VAL A 83 13.89 -11.09 -16.45
CA VAL A 83 13.55 -10.06 -17.45
C VAL A 83 12.32 -9.26 -17.05
N LEU A 84 11.28 -9.93 -16.53
CA LEU A 84 10.06 -9.27 -16.07
C LEU A 84 10.31 -8.40 -14.82
N ALA A 85 11.14 -8.88 -13.90
CA ALA A 85 11.55 -8.16 -12.70
C ALA A 85 12.34 -6.90 -13.04
N ASP A 86 13.31 -7.01 -13.97
CA ASP A 86 14.09 -5.88 -14.45
C ASP A 86 13.18 -4.82 -15.10
N MET A 87 12.22 -5.25 -15.94
CA MET A 87 11.25 -4.35 -16.57
C MET A 87 10.43 -3.60 -15.53
N LEU A 88 9.94 -4.26 -14.49
CA LEU A 88 9.18 -3.60 -13.42
C LEU A 88 10.03 -2.65 -12.58
N ASN A 89 11.31 -2.96 -12.40
CA ASN A 89 12.23 -2.11 -11.63
C ASN A 89 12.50 -0.75 -12.31
N GLU A 90 12.28 -0.64 -13.63
CA GLU A 90 12.33 0.66 -14.34
C GLU A 90 11.30 1.66 -13.79
N LEU A 91 10.19 1.17 -13.25
CA LEU A 91 9.18 2.03 -12.61
C LEU A 91 9.70 2.74 -11.34
N ARG A 92 10.79 2.27 -10.75
CA ARG A 92 11.37 2.80 -9.50
C ARG A 92 10.32 2.99 -8.41
N ASP A 93 9.50 1.96 -8.20
CA ASP A 93 8.39 1.99 -7.27
C ASP A 93 8.41 0.75 -6.35
N GLY A 94 8.61 0.97 -5.05
CA GLY A 94 8.66 -0.09 -4.05
C GLY A 94 7.32 -0.80 -3.82
N HIS A 95 6.21 -0.28 -4.36
CA HIS A 95 4.90 -0.94 -4.28
C HIS A 95 4.65 -1.90 -5.44
N VAL A 96 5.45 -1.82 -6.52
CA VAL A 96 5.37 -2.76 -7.64
C VAL A 96 6.26 -3.96 -7.36
N ASN A 97 5.65 -5.12 -7.17
CA ASN A 97 6.35 -6.34 -6.80
C ASN A 97 6.04 -7.44 -7.80
N LEU A 98 7.02 -8.28 -8.10
CA LEU A 98 6.84 -9.53 -8.83
C LEU A 98 7.17 -10.70 -7.91
N SER A 99 6.30 -11.69 -7.86
CA SER A 99 6.53 -12.90 -7.08
C SER A 99 6.22 -14.17 -7.86
N SER A 100 7.02 -15.18 -7.66
CA SER A 100 6.80 -16.54 -8.11
C SER A 100 6.80 -17.50 -6.91
N LYS A 101 6.74 -18.80 -7.16
CA LYS A 101 6.87 -19.79 -6.09
C LYS A 101 8.25 -19.81 -5.43
N LEU A 102 9.28 -19.38 -6.13
CA LEU A 102 10.69 -19.47 -5.71
C LEU A 102 11.37 -18.12 -5.60
N GLU A 103 10.84 -17.08 -6.23
CA GLU A 103 11.50 -15.79 -6.42
C GLU A 103 10.59 -14.64 -6.07
N TYR A 104 11.21 -13.54 -5.63
CA TYR A 104 10.55 -12.29 -5.32
C TYR A 104 11.42 -11.12 -5.76
N SER A 105 10.84 -10.14 -6.45
CA SER A 105 11.50 -8.90 -6.85
C SER A 105 10.72 -7.68 -6.40
N GLN A 106 11.46 -6.66 -5.96
CA GLN A 106 10.95 -5.37 -5.55
C GLN A 106 12.04 -4.31 -5.77
N TYR A 107 11.67 -3.14 -6.26
CA TYR A 107 12.60 -2.01 -6.32
C TYR A 107 12.95 -1.51 -4.91
N ARG A 108 14.25 -1.49 -4.57
CA ARG A 108 14.73 -1.22 -3.20
C ARG A 108 15.66 -0.03 -3.08
N GLU A 109 16.17 0.52 -4.20
CA GLU A 109 17.18 1.58 -4.17
C GLU A 109 16.74 2.84 -3.43
N TRP A 110 15.44 3.12 -3.37
CA TRP A 110 14.90 4.28 -2.68
C TRP A 110 15.18 4.29 -1.16
N PHE A 111 15.51 3.13 -0.57
CA PHE A 111 15.90 3.02 0.83
C PHE A 111 17.27 2.35 1.05
N ASP A 112 17.69 1.43 0.19
CA ASP A 112 19.00 0.74 0.32
C ASP A 112 20.17 1.71 0.08
N SER A 113 19.98 2.77 -0.71
CA SER A 113 20.96 3.82 -0.96
C SER A 113 21.14 4.82 0.19
N TYR A 114 20.37 4.69 1.28
CA TYR A 114 20.42 5.61 2.41
C TYR A 114 20.82 4.90 3.70
N PRO A 115 21.51 5.60 4.63
CA PRO A 115 21.83 5.04 5.94
C PRO A 115 20.56 4.60 6.67
N ALA A 116 20.59 3.38 7.22
CA ALA A 116 19.51 2.93 8.11
C ALA A 116 19.58 3.72 9.42
N ASN A 117 18.46 4.33 9.81
CA ASN A 117 18.31 5.03 11.10
C ASN A 117 17.48 4.21 12.12
N PHE A 118 17.40 2.91 11.92
CA PHE A 118 16.71 1.96 12.79
C PHE A 118 17.51 0.67 12.92
N SER A 119 17.57 0.14 14.13
CA SER A 119 18.19 -1.14 14.45
C SER A 119 17.35 -1.87 15.50
N ASP A 120 16.91 -3.08 15.20
CA ASP A 120 16.16 -3.93 16.11
C ASP A 120 16.95 -4.24 17.40
N SER A 121 18.26 -4.40 17.29
CA SER A 121 19.11 -4.67 18.46
C SER A 121 19.17 -3.46 19.39
N ILE A 122 19.31 -2.26 18.86
CA ILE A 122 19.29 -1.02 19.64
C ILE A 122 17.90 -0.82 20.27
N GLN A 123 16.82 -1.00 19.48
CA GLN A 123 15.47 -0.89 20.01
C GLN A 123 15.24 -1.84 21.20
N ARG A 124 15.72 -3.09 21.11
CA ARG A 124 15.59 -4.06 22.21
C ARG A 124 16.33 -3.62 23.48
N VAL A 125 17.46 -2.95 23.35
CA VAL A 125 18.18 -2.39 24.51
C VAL A 125 17.33 -1.34 25.23
N TYR A 126 16.72 -0.42 24.49
CA TYR A 126 15.86 0.63 25.06
C TYR A 126 14.52 0.12 25.57
N LEU A 127 13.91 -0.85 24.88
CA LEU A 127 12.67 -1.49 25.36
C LEU A 127 12.89 -2.33 26.64
N GLY A 128 14.10 -2.85 26.82
CA GLY A 128 14.40 -3.74 27.94
C GLY A 128 13.71 -5.11 27.81
N LYS A 129 13.52 -5.77 28.95
CA LYS A 129 12.86 -7.09 29.00
C LYS A 129 11.37 -7.00 29.36
N ASP A 130 10.95 -5.90 29.96
CA ASP A 130 9.64 -5.72 30.59
C ASP A 130 8.70 -4.82 29.75
N TYR A 131 8.99 -4.64 28.46
CA TYR A 131 8.09 -3.90 27.59
C TYR A 131 6.77 -4.67 27.39
N ALA A 132 5.68 -3.93 27.26
CA ALA A 132 4.38 -4.49 27.00
C ALA A 132 4.05 -4.54 25.50
N GLN A 133 3.10 -5.41 25.14
CA GLN A 133 2.61 -5.52 23.76
C GLN A 133 1.08 -5.54 23.77
N SER A 134 0.48 -4.86 22.76
CA SER A 134 -0.95 -4.90 22.49
C SER A 134 -1.19 -4.71 21.00
N SER A 135 -1.87 -5.68 20.39
CA SER A 135 -2.25 -5.63 18.95
C SER A 135 -1.09 -5.27 17.99
N GLY A 136 0.09 -5.88 18.21
CA GLY A 136 1.30 -5.63 17.38
C GLY A 136 2.10 -4.39 17.75
N MET A 137 1.58 -3.52 18.60
CA MET A 137 2.34 -2.40 19.16
C MET A 137 3.22 -2.89 20.33
N LYS A 138 4.48 -2.46 20.36
CA LYS A 138 5.36 -2.60 21.55
C LYS A 138 5.40 -1.25 22.26
N TYR A 139 5.28 -1.23 23.57
CA TYR A 139 5.30 0.03 24.32
C TYR A 139 6.00 -0.10 25.67
N GLN A 140 6.58 1.01 26.12
CA GLN A 140 7.33 1.11 27.36
C GLN A 140 7.28 2.56 27.88
N ILE A 141 7.47 2.73 29.18
CA ILE A 141 7.72 4.03 29.82
C ILE A 141 9.21 4.09 30.15
N PHE A 142 9.90 5.11 29.64
CA PHE A 142 11.31 5.34 29.94
C PHE A 142 11.52 6.01 31.30
N GLU A 143 12.74 5.96 31.83
CA GLU A 143 13.09 6.49 33.15
C GLU A 143 12.82 7.99 33.29
N ASP A 144 12.86 8.75 32.20
CA ASP A 144 12.57 10.18 32.10
C ASP A 144 11.06 10.49 31.98
N ASN A 145 10.20 9.50 32.26
CA ASN A 145 8.74 9.61 32.18
C ASN A 145 8.23 9.89 30.75
N ILE A 146 8.98 9.50 29.74
CA ILE A 146 8.56 9.56 28.33
C ILE A 146 8.00 8.20 27.90
N ALA A 147 6.80 8.22 27.34
CA ALA A 147 6.19 7.05 26.72
C ALA A 147 6.81 6.76 25.36
N TYR A 148 6.93 5.49 25.02
CA TYR A 148 7.36 5.03 23.71
C TYR A 148 6.39 3.97 23.19
N ILE A 149 5.94 4.14 21.95
CA ILE A 149 5.15 3.14 21.20
C ILE A 149 5.88 2.86 19.89
N TYR A 150 6.14 1.60 19.61
CA TYR A 150 6.60 1.14 18.30
C TYR A 150 5.48 0.43 17.57
N CYS A 151 5.22 0.86 16.32
CA CYS A 151 4.27 0.23 15.42
C CYS A 151 4.98 -0.09 14.09
N GLY A 152 5.38 -1.34 13.91
CA GLY A 152 6.18 -1.78 12.75
C GLY A 152 5.35 -2.17 11.52
N SER A 153 4.02 -2.24 11.63
CA SER A 153 3.14 -2.56 10.51
C SER A 153 1.69 -2.17 10.80
N PHE A 154 0.95 -1.82 9.76
CA PHE A 154 -0.50 -1.61 9.78
C PHE A 154 -1.27 -2.73 9.05
N GLN A 155 -0.62 -3.84 8.69
CA GLN A 155 -1.27 -4.98 8.02
C GLN A 155 -2.31 -5.65 8.91
N SER A 156 -1.96 -5.89 10.17
CA SER A 156 -2.91 -6.38 11.16
C SER A 156 -3.70 -5.22 11.75
N GLY A 157 -5.01 -5.39 11.91
CA GLY A 157 -5.84 -4.37 12.50
C GLY A 157 -5.44 -4.09 13.96
N ILE A 158 -5.39 -2.80 14.33
CA ILE A 158 -5.28 -2.39 15.73
C ILE A 158 -6.70 -2.19 16.26
N GLY A 159 -7.07 -2.91 17.32
CA GLY A 159 -8.37 -2.75 17.95
C GLY A 159 -8.49 -1.45 18.73
N GLU A 160 -9.66 -0.85 18.74
CA GLU A 160 -9.93 0.39 19.50
C GLU A 160 -9.64 0.21 21.00
N GLY A 161 -10.06 -0.93 21.58
CA GLY A 161 -9.79 -1.25 23.00
C GLY A 161 -8.29 -1.44 23.29
N ASN A 162 -7.51 -1.93 22.32
CA ASN A 162 -6.06 -2.05 22.48
C ASN A 162 -5.38 -0.66 22.51
N LEU A 163 -5.84 0.27 21.67
CA LEU A 163 -5.37 1.65 21.71
C LEU A 163 -5.76 2.34 23.01
N ASP A 164 -7.00 2.13 23.50
CA ASP A 164 -7.45 2.67 24.77
C ASP A 164 -6.60 2.13 25.93
N GLU A 165 -6.31 0.83 25.94
CA GLU A 165 -5.45 0.21 26.95
C GLU A 165 -4.05 0.82 26.96
N VAL A 166 -3.41 0.91 25.79
CA VAL A 166 -2.04 1.44 25.65
C VAL A 166 -2.01 2.90 26.08
N LEU A 167 -2.90 3.75 25.57
CA LEU A 167 -2.89 5.17 25.87
C LEU A 167 -3.26 5.46 27.32
N ASN A 168 -4.15 4.66 27.95
CA ASN A 168 -4.45 4.78 29.38
C ASN A 168 -3.22 4.46 30.24
N LYS A 169 -2.48 3.40 29.93
CA LYS A 169 -1.26 3.04 30.68
C LYS A 169 -0.19 4.12 30.55
N LEU A 170 -0.09 4.77 29.39
CA LEU A 170 0.89 5.79 29.12
C LEU A 170 0.45 7.21 29.53
N ALA A 171 -0.80 7.38 29.97
CA ALA A 171 -1.38 8.69 30.29
C ALA A 171 -0.64 9.46 31.39
N ILE A 172 0.10 8.76 32.26
CA ILE A 172 0.90 9.37 33.32
C ILE A 172 2.16 10.08 32.80
N CYS A 173 2.64 9.71 31.57
CA CYS A 173 3.87 10.24 31.02
C CYS A 173 3.74 11.70 30.58
N ASP A 174 4.86 12.41 30.52
CA ASP A 174 4.92 13.83 30.14
C ASP A 174 4.90 14.03 28.62
N GLY A 175 5.41 13.07 27.87
CA GLY A 175 5.47 13.07 26.42
C GLY A 175 5.38 11.66 25.83
N LEU A 176 5.22 11.58 24.52
CA LEU A 176 5.10 10.31 23.79
C LEU A 176 5.96 10.32 22.53
N ILE A 177 6.70 9.24 22.33
CA ILE A 177 7.39 8.93 21.07
C ILE A 177 6.60 7.81 20.38
N ILE A 178 6.15 8.10 19.14
CA ILE A 178 5.52 7.11 18.26
C ILE A 178 6.53 6.74 17.18
N ASP A 179 7.03 5.53 17.23
CA ASP A 179 8.04 5.07 16.29
C ASP A 179 7.40 4.18 15.21
N VAL A 180 7.31 4.72 13.99
CA VAL A 180 6.86 4.00 12.79
C VAL A 180 8.00 3.79 11.80
N ARG A 181 9.25 3.86 12.26
CA ARG A 181 10.40 3.52 11.41
C ARG A 181 10.31 2.04 11.01
N ASN A 182 10.62 1.76 9.74
CA ASN A 182 10.43 0.45 9.12
C ASN A 182 8.99 -0.09 9.15
N ASN A 183 8.00 0.77 9.36
CA ASN A 183 6.60 0.36 9.21
C ASN A 183 6.32 0.05 7.73
N SER A 184 6.01 -1.20 7.43
CA SER A 184 5.76 -1.66 6.06
C SER A 184 4.41 -1.26 5.49
N GLY A 185 3.70 -0.34 6.16
CA GLY A 185 2.35 0.04 5.74
C GLY A 185 1.30 -1.04 6.08
N GLY A 186 0.22 -1.03 5.33
CA GLY A 186 -0.91 -1.95 5.49
C GLY A 186 -2.24 -1.24 5.30
N ASN A 187 -3.19 -1.48 6.19
CA ASN A 187 -4.52 -0.91 6.08
C ASN A 187 -4.56 0.56 6.49
N LEU A 188 -5.00 1.42 5.60
CA LEU A 188 -5.19 2.86 5.86
C LEU A 188 -6.08 3.09 7.09
N THR A 189 -7.16 2.34 7.23
CA THR A 189 -8.06 2.43 8.39
C THR A 189 -7.38 2.13 9.72
N THR A 190 -6.34 1.29 9.75
CA THR A 190 -5.54 1.04 10.95
C THR A 190 -4.67 2.26 11.30
N ALA A 191 -4.04 2.86 10.30
CA ALA A 191 -3.27 4.10 10.48
C ALA A 191 -4.16 5.27 10.93
N GLU A 192 -5.34 5.42 10.31
CA GLU A 192 -6.34 6.44 10.68
C GLU A 192 -6.81 6.30 12.14
N LYS A 193 -7.10 5.07 12.60
CA LYS A 193 -7.47 4.83 14.00
C LYS A 193 -6.39 5.28 14.99
N LEU A 194 -5.13 4.98 14.69
CA LEU A 194 -4.02 5.48 15.51
C LEU A 194 -3.94 7.00 15.45
N ALA A 195 -3.93 7.60 14.27
CA ALA A 195 -3.81 9.05 14.08
C ALA A 195 -4.96 9.84 14.72
N ALA A 196 -6.20 9.30 14.68
CA ALA A 196 -7.38 9.91 15.26
C ALA A 196 -7.32 10.10 16.79
N ARG A 197 -6.34 9.45 17.46
CA ARG A 197 -6.08 9.60 18.90
C ARG A 197 -5.27 10.86 19.25
N PHE A 198 -4.74 11.57 18.22
CA PHE A 198 -3.82 12.69 18.37
C PHE A 198 -4.37 14.01 17.82
N THR A 199 -5.58 14.03 17.29
CA THR A 199 -6.23 15.26 16.83
C THR A 199 -7.47 15.57 17.67
N ASN A 200 -7.76 16.86 17.83
CA ASN A 200 -8.94 17.38 18.51
C ASN A 200 -10.00 17.90 17.55
N GLU A 201 -9.65 18.05 16.28
CA GLU A 201 -10.50 18.59 15.25
C GLU A 201 -10.42 17.75 13.97
N LYS A 202 -11.36 17.93 13.09
CA LYS A 202 -11.38 17.33 11.76
C LYS A 202 -10.30 17.98 10.90
N VAL A 203 -9.35 17.19 10.40
CA VAL A 203 -8.20 17.65 9.62
C VAL A 203 -8.26 17.06 8.21
N LEU A 204 -8.10 17.92 7.19
CA LEU A 204 -7.91 17.44 5.81
C LEU A 204 -6.49 16.88 5.68
N VAL A 205 -6.38 15.57 5.43
CA VAL A 205 -5.08 14.89 5.33
C VAL A 205 -4.63 14.65 3.89
N GLY A 206 -5.52 14.81 2.92
CA GLY A 206 -5.18 14.69 1.51
C GLY A 206 -6.39 14.44 0.61
N TYR A 207 -6.10 13.96 -0.59
CA TYR A 207 -7.09 13.60 -1.59
C TYR A 207 -6.78 12.22 -2.15
N MET A 208 -7.81 11.47 -2.49
CA MET A 208 -7.69 10.15 -3.07
C MET A 208 -8.48 10.05 -4.37
N SER A 209 -7.84 9.48 -5.39
CA SER A 209 -8.46 9.10 -6.67
C SER A 209 -8.20 7.63 -6.93
N HIS A 210 -8.98 7.03 -7.81
CA HIS A 210 -8.76 5.68 -8.31
C HIS A 210 -8.89 5.67 -9.83
N LYS A 211 -8.27 4.67 -10.47
CA LYS A 211 -8.41 4.46 -11.91
C LYS A 211 -9.87 4.14 -12.26
N THR A 212 -10.36 4.72 -13.35
CA THR A 212 -11.72 4.53 -13.88
C THR A 212 -11.74 3.93 -15.28
N GLY A 213 -10.56 3.81 -15.90
CA GLY A 213 -10.38 3.27 -17.24
C GLY A 213 -8.93 2.93 -17.54
N PRO A 214 -8.63 2.41 -18.75
CA PRO A 214 -7.28 1.96 -19.12
C PRO A 214 -6.32 3.10 -19.50
N GLY A 215 -6.82 4.29 -19.81
CA GLY A 215 -5.97 5.44 -20.18
C GLY A 215 -5.15 5.95 -19.01
N HIS A 216 -3.95 6.45 -19.25
CA HIS A 216 -3.03 6.87 -18.19
C HIS A 216 -3.62 7.95 -17.28
N ASN A 217 -4.52 8.78 -17.78
CA ASN A 217 -5.19 9.86 -17.04
C ASN A 217 -6.65 9.56 -16.67
N ASP A 218 -7.10 8.32 -16.83
CA ASP A 218 -8.46 7.91 -16.48
C ASP A 218 -8.60 7.74 -14.97
N PHE A 219 -8.82 8.85 -14.27
CA PHE A 219 -9.01 8.88 -12.82
C PHE A 219 -10.37 9.43 -12.42
N SER A 220 -10.88 8.94 -11.30
CA SER A 220 -12.02 9.57 -10.64
C SER A 220 -11.68 10.98 -10.17
N THR A 221 -12.71 11.83 -10.02
CA THR A 221 -12.53 13.11 -9.33
C THR A 221 -11.93 12.88 -7.95
N PRO A 222 -10.86 13.63 -7.58
CA PRO A 222 -10.25 13.51 -6.26
C PRO A 222 -11.25 13.76 -5.14
N LYS A 223 -11.33 12.83 -4.18
CA LYS A 223 -12.16 12.96 -2.98
C LYS A 223 -11.29 13.35 -1.80
N ALA A 224 -11.71 14.36 -1.05
CA ALA A 224 -11.05 14.78 0.18
C ALA A 224 -11.07 13.64 1.21
N VAL A 225 -9.91 13.37 1.80
CA VAL A 225 -9.72 12.42 2.91
C VAL A 225 -9.57 13.23 4.19
N TRP A 226 -10.44 12.96 5.14
CA TRP A 226 -10.50 13.67 6.40
C TRP A 226 -10.16 12.73 7.56
N LEU A 227 -9.29 13.18 8.44
CA LEU A 227 -9.05 12.54 9.72
C LEU A 227 -9.99 13.18 10.75
N GLU A 228 -10.82 12.38 11.38
CA GLU A 228 -11.74 12.82 12.45
C GLU A 228 -11.24 12.34 13.81
N PRO A 229 -11.36 13.15 14.87
CA PRO A 229 -10.95 12.76 16.20
C PRO A 229 -11.82 11.63 16.75
N SER A 230 -11.20 10.68 17.44
CA SER A 230 -11.91 9.59 18.15
C SER A 230 -12.49 10.14 19.47
N LEU A 231 -13.63 10.87 19.41
CA LEU A 231 -14.18 11.62 20.56
C LEU A 231 -14.59 10.72 21.73
N ASP A 232 -15.08 9.50 21.44
CA ASP A 232 -15.57 8.54 22.44
C ASP A 232 -14.49 7.59 22.95
N ARG A 233 -13.21 7.92 22.70
CA ARG A 233 -12.06 7.07 22.98
C ARG A 233 -10.97 7.82 23.75
N VAL A 234 -10.04 7.06 24.32
CA VAL A 234 -8.85 7.62 24.96
C VAL A 234 -7.98 8.30 23.91
N ARG A 235 -7.70 9.58 24.11
CA ARG A 235 -6.87 10.39 23.20
C ARG A 235 -5.66 10.95 23.93
N TRP A 236 -4.57 11.10 23.19
CA TRP A 236 -3.36 11.72 23.73
C TRP A 236 -3.44 13.23 23.55
N GLN A 237 -3.37 13.98 24.66
CA GLN A 237 -3.52 15.45 24.66
C GLN A 237 -2.22 16.20 25.00
N LYS A 238 -1.12 15.47 25.19
CA LYS A 238 0.20 16.03 25.49
C LYS A 238 1.07 16.02 24.26
N GLN A 239 2.30 16.49 24.37
CA GLN A 239 3.25 16.49 23.26
C GLN A 239 3.53 15.06 22.78
N ALA A 240 3.59 14.89 21.46
CA ALA A 240 3.97 13.65 20.83
C ALA A 240 4.96 13.91 19.66
N VAL A 241 5.92 13.02 19.49
CA VAL A 241 6.87 13.04 18.39
C VAL A 241 6.73 11.75 17.60
N VAL A 242 6.71 11.85 16.28
CA VAL A 242 6.65 10.69 15.38
C VAL A 242 8.01 10.47 14.73
N LEU A 243 8.57 9.28 14.89
CA LEU A 243 9.80 8.86 14.23
C LEU A 243 9.46 8.10 12.95
N THR A 244 9.96 8.59 11.84
CA THR A 244 9.81 7.97 10.51
C THR A 244 11.17 7.70 9.87
N ASN A 245 11.19 6.89 8.84
CA ASN A 245 12.36 6.71 7.97
C ASN A 245 11.94 6.41 6.52
N ARG A 246 12.92 6.14 5.65
CA ARG A 246 12.67 5.78 4.25
C ARG A 246 11.84 4.51 4.06
N ARG A 247 11.72 3.66 5.08
CA ARG A 247 10.90 2.44 5.08
C ARG A 247 9.56 2.61 5.82
N SER A 248 9.19 3.83 6.17
CA SER A 248 7.85 4.14 6.68
C SER A 248 6.93 4.40 5.50
N PHE A 249 5.99 3.49 5.27
CA PHE A 249 4.98 3.57 4.21
C PHE A 249 3.69 4.19 4.70
#